data_f1cc10e5d6a6ed98e836761d316f4802
#
_entry.id   f1cc10e5d6a6ed98e836761d316f4802
#
_cell.length_a   1.000
_cell.length_b   1.000
_cell.length_c   1.000
_cell.angle_alpha   90.00
_cell.angle_beta   90.00
_cell.angle_gamma   90.00
#
_symmetry.space_group_name_H-M   'P 1'
#
loop_
_entity.id
_entity.type
_entity.pdbx_description
1 polymer ?
#
loop_
_entity_poly.entity_id
_entity_poly.type
_entity_poly.pdbx_seq_one_letter_code
_entity_poly.pdbx_strand_id
1 'polypeptide(L)'
;VIEYNCRFGDPETQVVLPLLESDLFEIMQAVTNETLESCDVRFANKSACCVIMASKGYPEKYENGFEMVIPEEISDSEETSPETEEIAENADNIE
;
A
#
# COMPACT_ATOMS: atom_id res chain seq x y z
N VAL A 1 -9.98 -17.00 -9.67
CA VAL A 1 -8.58 -16.54 -9.76
C VAL A 1 -8.28 -16.14 -11.19
N ILE A 2 -7.72 -14.95 -11.36
CA ILE A 2 -7.34 -14.42 -12.67
C ILE A 2 -5.84 -14.62 -12.91
N GLU A 3 -5.01 -14.26 -11.91
CA GLU A 3 -3.56 -14.45 -11.94
C GLU A 3 -2.95 -14.52 -10.55
N TYR A 4 -1.71 -14.92 -10.46
CA TYR A 4 -0.88 -14.83 -9.26
C TYR A 4 0.35 -13.96 -9.55
N ASN A 5 0.66 -13.03 -8.66
CA ASN A 5 1.93 -12.32 -8.65
C ASN A 5 2.90 -13.08 -7.73
N CYS A 6 3.92 -13.70 -8.30
CA CYS A 6 4.95 -14.43 -7.56
C CYS A 6 6.19 -13.57 -7.29
N ARG A 7 6.04 -12.27 -7.29
CA ARG A 7 7.06 -11.24 -7.04
C ARG A 7 6.37 -9.96 -6.58
N PHE A 8 7.13 -8.99 -6.11
CA PHE A 8 6.58 -7.67 -5.83
C PHE A 8 6.03 -7.02 -7.10
N GLY A 9 4.82 -6.50 -7.01
CA GLY A 9 4.16 -5.81 -8.10
C GLY A 9 4.34 -4.29 -8.03
N ASP A 10 4.04 -3.60 -9.10
CA ASP A 10 3.97 -2.16 -9.19
C ASP A 10 2.58 -1.78 -9.73
N PRO A 11 1.76 -1.03 -9.00
CA PRO A 11 2.04 -0.27 -7.77
C PRO A 11 1.68 -0.97 -6.45
N GLU A 12 1.40 -2.27 -6.41
CA GLU A 12 0.93 -2.95 -5.19
C GLU A 12 1.94 -2.92 -4.04
N THR A 13 3.22 -3.00 -4.35
CA THR A 13 4.31 -2.97 -3.36
C THR A 13 4.27 -1.69 -2.52
N GLN A 14 3.99 -0.56 -3.15
CA GLN A 14 3.91 0.74 -2.51
C GLN A 14 2.75 0.86 -1.52
N VAL A 15 1.77 -0.04 -1.61
CA VAL A 15 0.63 -0.11 -0.68
C VAL A 15 0.85 -1.15 0.42
N VAL A 16 1.47 -2.27 0.08
CA VAL A 16 1.63 -3.41 1.01
C VAL A 16 2.77 -3.18 2.00
N LEU A 17 3.95 -2.74 1.53
CA LEU A 17 5.12 -2.61 2.38
C LEU A 17 4.98 -1.58 3.53
N PRO A 18 4.32 -0.44 3.37
CA PRO A 18 4.10 0.48 4.49
C PRO A 18 3.28 -0.12 5.65
N LEU A 19 2.52 -1.17 5.40
CA LEU A 19 1.76 -1.88 6.42
C LEU A 19 2.55 -3.00 7.10
N LEU A 20 3.71 -3.39 6.56
CA LEU A 20 4.55 -4.44 7.13
C LEU A 20 5.27 -3.92 8.38
N GLU A 21 5.03 -4.57 9.52
CA GLU A 21 5.69 -4.27 10.81
C GLU A 21 6.94 -5.12 11.05
N SER A 22 7.01 -6.29 10.40
CA SER A 22 8.15 -7.19 10.50
C SER A 22 9.29 -6.75 9.57
N ASP A 23 10.52 -7.14 9.91
CA ASP A 23 11.68 -6.86 9.07
C ASP A 23 11.61 -7.65 7.76
N LEU A 24 11.55 -6.94 6.63
CA LEU A 24 11.45 -7.54 5.31
C LEU A 24 12.69 -8.41 4.98
N PHE A 25 13.88 -8.00 5.43
CA PHE A 25 15.09 -8.77 5.17
C PHE A 25 15.10 -10.11 5.90
N GLU A 26 14.62 -10.14 7.15
CA GLU A 26 14.44 -11.39 7.90
C GLU A 26 13.45 -12.32 7.21
N ILE A 27 12.34 -11.79 6.69
CA ILE A 27 11.36 -12.55 5.92
C ILE A 27 12.02 -13.14 4.66
N MET A 28 12.79 -12.35 3.91
CA MET A 28 13.49 -12.82 2.72
C MET A 28 14.52 -13.91 3.03
N GLN A 29 15.24 -13.79 4.15
CA GLN A 29 16.15 -14.84 4.62
C GLN A 29 15.38 -16.10 5.01
N ALA A 30 14.25 -15.97 5.70
CA ALA A 30 13.42 -17.11 6.08
C ALA A 30 12.88 -17.87 4.85
N VAL A 31 12.50 -17.16 3.79
CA VAL A 31 12.11 -17.77 2.49
C VAL A 31 13.28 -18.55 1.89
N THR A 32 14.48 -17.95 1.86
CA THR A 32 15.68 -18.59 1.30
C THR A 32 16.10 -19.83 2.09
N ASN A 33 15.91 -19.80 3.40
CA ASN A 33 16.27 -20.89 4.31
C ASN A 33 15.15 -21.95 4.48
N GLU A 34 14.01 -21.78 3.79
CA GLU A 34 12.82 -22.63 3.93
C GLU A 34 12.28 -22.69 5.37
N THR A 35 12.40 -21.59 6.11
CA THR A 35 11.97 -21.47 7.52
C THR A 35 10.83 -20.44 7.72
N LEU A 36 10.13 -20.07 6.66
CA LEU A 36 9.11 -19.00 6.70
C LEU A 36 7.97 -19.33 7.68
N GLU A 37 7.63 -20.61 7.86
CA GLU A 37 6.60 -21.04 8.80
C GLU A 37 6.91 -20.72 10.27
N SER A 38 8.19 -20.54 10.60
CA SER A 38 8.64 -20.14 11.94
C SER A 38 8.94 -18.64 12.05
N CYS A 39 8.77 -17.88 10.96
CA CYS A 39 8.96 -16.44 10.92
C CYS A 39 7.68 -15.72 11.37
N ASP A 40 7.80 -14.79 12.30
CA ASP A 40 6.67 -13.96 12.76
C ASP A 40 6.45 -12.80 11.79
N VAL A 41 5.56 -12.99 10.82
CA VAL A 41 5.21 -11.97 9.83
C VAL A 41 3.96 -11.23 10.28
N ARG A 42 4.11 -9.92 10.56
CA ARG A 42 3.03 -9.06 11.05
C ARG A 42 2.80 -7.87 10.16
N PHE A 43 1.52 -7.54 10.01
CA PHE A 43 1.06 -6.33 9.33
C PHE A 43 0.25 -5.47 10.28
N ALA A 44 0.38 -4.15 10.14
CA ALA A 44 -0.44 -3.20 10.88
C ALA A 44 -1.93 -3.40 10.55
N ASN A 45 -2.78 -3.29 11.58
CA ASN A 45 -4.24 -3.30 11.38
C ASN A 45 -4.71 -1.90 10.93
N LYS A 46 -4.26 -1.49 9.75
CA LYS A 46 -4.51 -0.18 9.13
C LYS A 46 -4.81 -0.38 7.65
N SER A 47 -5.32 0.67 7.01
CA SER A 47 -5.47 0.74 5.55
C SER A 47 -4.38 1.63 4.97
N ALA A 48 -3.98 1.36 3.74
CA ALA A 48 -3.06 2.20 2.99
C ALA A 48 -3.62 2.48 1.59
N CYS A 49 -3.35 3.65 1.08
CA CYS A 49 -3.67 4.04 -0.28
C CYS A 49 -2.42 4.63 -0.94
N CYS A 50 -2.21 4.29 -2.19
CA CYS A 50 -1.12 4.83 -3.00
C CYS A 50 -1.69 5.44 -4.28
N VAL A 51 -1.28 6.65 -4.59
CA VAL A 51 -1.60 7.32 -5.85
C VAL A 51 -0.31 7.56 -6.61
N ILE A 52 -0.18 6.96 -7.79
CA ILE A 52 0.96 7.15 -8.67
C ILE A 52 0.68 8.33 -9.60
N MET A 53 1.52 9.34 -9.51
CA MET A 53 1.52 10.46 -10.47
C MET A 53 2.64 10.25 -11.48
N ALA A 54 2.31 10.40 -12.75
CA ALA A 54 3.26 10.22 -13.83
C ALA A 54 3.15 11.36 -14.85
N SER A 55 4.21 11.58 -15.62
CA SER A 55 4.21 12.52 -16.73
C SER A 55 3.19 12.13 -17.79
N LYS A 56 2.58 13.13 -18.41
CA LYS A 56 1.61 12.91 -19.48
C LYS A 56 2.24 12.07 -20.61
N GLY A 57 1.53 11.00 -20.98
CA GLY A 57 1.95 10.05 -22.01
C GLY A 57 2.55 8.75 -21.45
N TYR A 58 2.90 8.70 -20.15
CA TYR A 58 3.34 7.45 -19.53
C TYR A 58 2.27 6.33 -19.70
N PRO A 59 2.63 5.07 -19.99
CA PRO A 59 3.99 4.49 -20.07
C PRO A 59 4.64 4.56 -21.49
N GLU A 60 3.99 5.18 -22.45
CA GLU A 60 4.54 5.27 -23.82
C GLU A 60 5.63 6.36 -23.90
N LYS A 61 5.49 7.31 -24.82
CA LYS A 61 6.45 8.41 -24.96
C LYS A 61 6.06 9.54 -24.02
N TYR A 62 6.90 9.86 -23.05
CA TYR A 62 6.70 10.95 -22.11
C TYR A 62 7.98 11.80 -21.94
N GLU A 63 7.80 13.01 -21.46
CA GLU A 63 8.89 13.91 -21.08
C GLU A 63 9.22 13.74 -19.60
N ASN A 64 10.47 14.02 -19.24
CA ASN A 64 10.97 13.97 -17.86
C ASN A 64 11.68 15.29 -17.50
N GLY A 65 12.12 15.39 -16.25
CA GLY A 65 12.84 16.57 -15.77
C GLY A 65 11.94 17.73 -15.33
N PHE A 66 10.63 17.49 -15.17
CA PHE A 66 9.73 18.47 -14.58
C PHE A 66 10.04 18.68 -13.09
N GLU A 67 9.96 19.92 -12.63
CA GLU A 67 10.05 20.24 -11.22
C GLU A 67 8.85 19.66 -10.47
N MET A 68 9.13 18.94 -9.37
CA MET A 68 8.10 18.46 -8.47
C MET A 68 8.02 19.36 -7.24
N VAL A 69 6.83 19.89 -6.99
CA VAL A 69 6.54 20.63 -5.76
C VAL A 69 5.76 19.71 -4.83
N ILE A 70 6.39 19.33 -3.72
CA ILE A 70 5.76 18.52 -2.67
C ILE A 70 5.35 19.49 -1.55
N PRO A 71 4.03 19.62 -1.28
CA PRO A 71 3.56 20.46 -0.16
C PRO A 71 4.10 19.94 1.16
N GLU A 72 4.55 20.85 2.03
CA GLU A 72 5.07 20.51 3.37
C GLU A 72 3.98 19.95 4.31
N GLU A 73 2.70 20.20 4.03
CA GLU A 73 1.55 19.83 4.86
C GLU A 73 1.05 18.37 4.66
N ILE A 74 1.74 17.54 3.85
CA ILE A 74 1.42 16.11 3.74
C ILE A 74 2.02 15.31 4.91
N SER A 75 2.65 15.96 5.89
CA SER A 75 3.15 15.31 7.09
C SER A 75 2.01 15.08 8.08
N ASP A 76 1.64 13.80 8.22
CA ASP A 76 0.97 13.23 9.39
C ASP A 76 -0.39 13.82 9.81
N SER A 77 -1.36 13.93 8.91
CA SER A 77 -2.75 13.98 9.35
C SER A 77 -3.23 12.55 9.69
N GLU A 78 -3.01 12.11 10.92
CA GLU A 78 -3.81 11.08 11.57
C GLU A 78 -5.23 11.63 11.80
N GLU A 79 -5.92 12.08 10.79
CA GLU A 79 -7.34 12.37 10.88
C GLU A 79 -8.13 11.19 10.32
N THR A 80 -8.56 10.33 11.24
CA THR A 80 -9.78 9.54 11.07
C THR A 80 -10.90 10.51 10.74
N SER A 81 -11.29 10.61 9.46
CA SER A 81 -12.46 11.40 9.08
C SER A 81 -13.72 10.78 9.71
N PRO A 82 -14.61 11.59 10.30
CA PRO A 82 -15.84 11.10 10.94
C PRO A 82 -16.89 10.53 9.98
N GLU A 83 -16.61 10.46 8.69
CA GLU A 83 -17.56 9.99 7.67
C GLU A 83 -17.69 8.45 7.57
N THR A 84 -16.84 7.69 8.27
CA THR A 84 -16.89 6.23 8.21
C THR A 84 -17.95 5.63 9.13
N GLU A 85 -18.44 6.36 10.13
CA GLU A 85 -19.51 5.89 11.02
C GLU A 85 -20.91 5.95 10.38
N GLU A 86 -21.16 6.88 9.48
CA GLU A 86 -22.47 7.06 8.86
C GLU A 86 -22.79 6.00 7.77
N ILE A 87 -21.76 5.33 7.22
CA ILE A 87 -21.96 4.27 6.23
C ILE A 87 -22.31 2.94 6.88
N ALA A 88 -21.89 2.69 8.11
CA ALA A 88 -22.18 1.45 8.82
C ALA A 88 -23.65 1.38 9.32
N GLU A 89 -24.25 2.51 9.69
CA GLU A 89 -25.63 2.56 10.17
C GLU A 89 -26.68 2.38 9.05
N ASN A 90 -26.32 2.63 7.80
CA ASN A 90 -27.22 2.47 6.66
C ASN A 90 -27.22 1.06 6.03
N ALA A 91 -26.32 0.18 6.43
CA ALA A 91 -26.26 -1.19 5.89
C ALA A 91 -27.30 -2.14 6.52
N ASP A 92 -27.81 -1.82 7.72
CA ASP A 92 -28.76 -2.68 8.46
C ASP A 92 -30.24 -2.42 8.10
N ASN A 93 -30.55 -1.52 7.17
CA ASN A 93 -31.92 -1.14 6.80
C ASN A 93 -32.34 -1.56 5.38
N ILE A 94 -31.72 -2.58 4.80
CA ILE A 94 -32.19 -3.15 3.53
C ILE A 94 -32.70 -4.57 3.81
N GLU A 95 -34.01 -4.67 4.09
CA GLU A 95 -34.81 -5.89 3.91
C GLU A 95 -35.31 -6.02 2.46
#